data_045355ce03c7d4b9c6c8354cfbb73468
#
_entry.id   045355ce03c7d4b9c6c8354cfbb73468
#
_cell.length_a   1.000
_cell.length_b   1.000
_cell.length_c   1.000
_cell.angle_alpha   90.00
_cell.angle_beta   90.00
_cell.angle_gamma   90.00
#
_symmetry.space_group_name_H-M   'P 1'
#
loop_
_entity.id
_entity.type
_entity.pdbx_description
1 polymer ?
#
loop_
_entity_poly.entity_id
_entity_poly.type
_entity_poly.pdbx_seq_one_letter_code
_entity_poly.pdbx_strand_id
1 'polypeptide(L)'
;MVEEESKELQFTKAYTTRAPLELQGGELSQNMYWYYGPTDVKVLDDYQDLGLADSIPFGWGIFGWINRYVFTPFYTFLSSFLPYGIAIVIMTILVRLALSPVTYKSYLSQAKMKVLKPEISEISEKYKDNAMKKQQETMKVYNKAGVSPMSGCVPALLQLPIFYSLFMFFPTSFALRQKPFLWAEDLSSYDTIFELPFTIPFYGDHVSLFPILASVAIFFYMQMTTGQSMQMQQQPGMPNMKFIMYLSPVMMLFFFNNYASGLSLYYFVSNLITIFIMLAIKNYILDEDKIHAQIQENKKKPKKENKFQRKMREMMEQAEEQKKSGKR
;
A
#
# COMPACT_ATOMS: atom_id res chain seq x y z
N MET A 1 5.12 -28.02 15.06
CA MET A 1 6.59 -27.87 15.02
C MET A 1 6.98 -27.03 16.21
N VAL A 2 7.86 -27.48 17.08
CA VAL A 2 8.33 -26.73 18.25
C VAL A 2 9.78 -26.38 17.96
N GLU A 3 10.12 -25.10 18.06
CA GLU A 3 11.48 -24.60 17.89
C GLU A 3 12.14 -24.51 19.29
N GLU A 4 13.25 -25.23 19.50
CA GLU A 4 14.05 -25.13 20.72
C GLU A 4 15.38 -24.42 20.39
N GLU A 5 15.62 -23.28 21.02
CA GLU A 5 16.94 -22.64 21.03
C GLU A 5 17.82 -23.31 22.08
N SER A 6 18.86 -24.03 21.67
CA SER A 6 19.86 -24.57 22.59
C SER A 6 21.17 -23.78 22.49
N LYS A 7 21.57 -23.13 23.58
CA LYS A 7 22.79 -22.31 23.67
C LYS A 7 24.09 -23.10 23.70
N GLU A 8 24.03 -24.44 23.82
CA GLU A 8 25.23 -25.30 24.04
C GLU A 8 25.55 -26.29 22.91
N LEU A 9 24.74 -26.38 21.87
CA LEU A 9 24.95 -27.28 20.75
C LEU A 9 25.43 -26.53 19.50
N GLN A 10 26.25 -27.19 18.67
CA GLN A 10 26.73 -26.69 17.39
C GLN A 10 25.61 -26.44 16.34
N PHE A 11 24.35 -26.41 16.78
CA PHE A 11 23.18 -26.23 15.94
C PHE A 11 22.61 -24.85 16.15
N THR A 12 22.32 -24.16 15.07
CA THR A 12 21.64 -22.85 15.09
C THR A 12 20.17 -22.99 15.52
N LYS A 13 19.51 -24.10 15.13
CA LYS A 13 18.10 -24.38 15.41
C LYS A 13 17.85 -25.88 15.47
N ALA A 14 16.97 -26.32 16.35
CA ALA A 14 16.48 -27.69 16.46
C ALA A 14 14.96 -27.73 16.26
N TYR A 15 14.48 -28.64 15.44
CA TYR A 15 13.06 -28.81 15.16
C TYR A 15 12.58 -30.19 15.58
N THR A 16 11.48 -30.27 16.34
CA THR A 16 10.82 -31.51 16.70
C THR A 16 9.47 -31.57 15.99
N THR A 17 9.27 -32.59 15.17
CA THR A 17 8.01 -32.86 14.48
C THR A 17 7.37 -34.11 15.03
N ARG A 18 6.08 -34.06 15.41
CA ARG A 18 5.29 -35.21 15.84
C ARG A 18 4.17 -35.44 14.82
N ALA A 19 4.17 -36.60 14.17
CA ALA A 19 3.11 -37.04 13.27
C ALA A 19 2.35 -38.20 13.92
N PRO A 20 1.07 -38.05 14.30
CA PRO A 20 0.27 -39.17 14.77
C PRO A 20 -0.03 -40.08 13.57
N LEU A 21 0.25 -41.37 13.72
CA LEU A 21 -0.05 -42.39 12.73
C LEU A 21 -1.06 -43.35 13.31
N GLU A 22 -2.09 -43.71 12.55
CA GLU A 22 -3.11 -44.67 12.96
C GLU A 22 -2.70 -46.10 12.59
N LEU A 23 -2.78 -47.01 13.54
CA LEU A 23 -2.57 -48.45 13.29
C LEU A 23 -3.79 -49.01 12.56
N GLN A 24 -3.60 -49.53 11.37
CA GLN A 24 -4.60 -50.27 10.63
C GLN A 24 -4.22 -51.75 10.59
N GLY A 25 -5.04 -52.59 11.20
CA GLY A 25 -4.88 -54.04 11.17
C GLY A 25 -3.71 -54.62 12.00
N GLY A 26 -3.16 -53.85 12.97
CA GLY A 26 -2.09 -54.31 13.85
C GLY A 26 -0.66 -54.12 13.32
N GLU A 27 -0.50 -53.69 12.07
CA GLU A 27 0.79 -53.34 11.48
C GLU A 27 0.81 -51.87 11.03
N LEU A 28 1.93 -51.20 11.28
CA LEU A 28 2.17 -49.85 10.81
C LEU A 28 3.19 -49.88 9.66
N SER A 29 2.71 -49.67 8.44
CA SER A 29 3.56 -49.50 7.27
C SER A 29 3.23 -48.16 6.62
N GLN A 30 4.09 -47.16 6.79
CA GLN A 30 3.89 -45.83 6.24
C GLN A 30 5.13 -45.39 5.48
N ASN A 31 4.96 -45.04 4.23
CA ASN A 31 6.01 -44.42 3.44
C ASN A 31 6.12 -42.94 3.85
N MET A 32 7.33 -42.53 4.21
CA MET A 32 7.66 -41.15 4.55
C MET A 32 8.72 -40.64 3.59
N TYR A 33 8.57 -39.37 3.17
CA TYR A 33 9.50 -38.66 2.32
C TYR A 33 10.01 -37.44 3.04
N TRP A 34 11.28 -37.17 2.90
CA TRP A 34 11.93 -35.97 3.43
C TRP A 34 12.39 -35.12 2.26
N TYR A 35 12.00 -33.86 2.27
CA TYR A 35 12.48 -32.87 1.30
C TYR A 35 13.52 -31.95 1.96
N TYR A 36 14.71 -31.93 1.40
CA TYR A 36 15.79 -31.03 1.74
C TYR A 36 16.14 -30.22 0.50
N GLY A 37 15.74 -28.96 0.46
CA GLY A 37 15.96 -28.13 -0.72
C GLY A 37 15.44 -26.72 -0.56
N PRO A 38 15.59 -25.89 -1.61
CA PRO A 38 15.12 -24.51 -1.59
C PRO A 38 13.58 -24.45 -1.60
N THR A 39 13.02 -23.51 -0.87
CA THR A 39 11.58 -23.17 -0.95
C THR A 39 11.32 -22.30 -2.19
N ASP A 40 11.73 -22.77 -3.35
CA ASP A 40 11.53 -22.12 -4.63
C ASP A 40 10.32 -22.73 -5.34
N VAL A 41 9.43 -21.86 -5.84
CA VAL A 41 8.18 -22.27 -6.53
C VAL A 41 8.47 -23.24 -7.67
N LYS A 42 9.49 -22.95 -8.49
CA LYS A 42 9.83 -23.81 -9.65
C LYS A 42 10.23 -25.21 -9.24
N VAL A 43 11.00 -25.33 -8.15
CA VAL A 43 11.45 -26.62 -7.64
C VAL A 43 10.31 -27.38 -6.95
N LEU A 44 9.50 -26.66 -6.18
CA LEU A 44 8.40 -27.30 -5.44
C LEU A 44 7.18 -27.65 -6.32
N ASP A 45 7.00 -26.97 -7.44
CA ASP A 45 5.97 -27.30 -8.43
C ASP A 45 6.26 -28.65 -9.14
N ASP A 46 7.50 -29.16 -9.13
CA ASP A 46 7.81 -30.52 -9.60
C ASP A 46 7.22 -31.61 -8.68
N TYR A 47 6.83 -31.26 -7.45
CA TYR A 47 6.24 -32.16 -6.45
C TYR A 47 4.74 -31.86 -6.21
N GLN A 48 3.98 -31.64 -7.30
CA GLN A 48 2.57 -31.26 -7.22
C GLN A 48 1.72 -32.29 -6.47
N ASP A 49 1.99 -33.58 -6.65
CA ASP A 49 1.29 -34.68 -5.97
C ASP A 49 1.40 -34.62 -4.44
N LEU A 50 2.42 -33.97 -3.91
CA LEU A 50 2.67 -33.81 -2.49
C LEU A 50 2.22 -32.43 -1.96
N GLY A 51 1.81 -31.51 -2.84
CA GLY A 51 1.38 -30.16 -2.47
C GLY A 51 2.48 -29.31 -1.82
N LEU A 52 3.76 -29.59 -2.08
CA LEU A 52 4.87 -28.91 -1.40
C LEU A 52 4.91 -27.40 -1.68
N ALA A 53 4.49 -26.96 -2.86
CA ALA A 53 4.43 -25.55 -3.21
C ALA A 53 3.42 -24.75 -2.34
N ASP A 54 2.43 -25.41 -1.76
CA ASP A 54 1.43 -24.78 -0.87
C ASP A 54 2.03 -24.43 0.51
N SER A 55 3.22 -24.96 0.83
CA SER A 55 3.97 -24.58 2.03
C SER A 55 4.56 -23.16 1.95
N ILE A 56 4.66 -22.57 0.76
CA ILE A 56 5.16 -21.21 0.57
C ILE A 56 4.07 -20.20 0.97
N PRO A 57 4.30 -19.30 1.92
CA PRO A 57 3.30 -18.34 2.38
C PRO A 57 3.12 -17.19 1.40
N PHE A 58 2.47 -17.42 0.26
CA PHE A 58 2.17 -16.37 -0.72
C PHE A 58 1.19 -15.30 -0.23
N GLY A 59 0.48 -15.56 0.86
CA GLY A 59 -0.63 -14.76 1.35
C GLY A 59 -1.99 -15.39 1.02
N TRP A 60 -3.07 -14.78 1.48
CA TRP A 60 -4.43 -15.32 1.34
C TRP A 60 -5.23 -14.65 0.22
N GLY A 61 -6.16 -15.38 -0.38
CA GLY A 61 -7.11 -14.88 -1.37
C GLY A 61 -6.45 -14.21 -2.57
N ILE A 62 -6.96 -13.03 -2.96
CA ILE A 62 -6.48 -12.26 -4.11
C ILE A 62 -5.00 -11.84 -3.96
N PHE A 63 -4.54 -11.62 -2.74
CA PHE A 63 -3.17 -11.18 -2.48
C PHE A 63 -2.16 -12.29 -2.77
N GLY A 64 -2.45 -13.51 -2.33
CA GLY A 64 -1.65 -14.69 -2.64
C GLY A 64 -1.68 -15.01 -4.13
N TRP A 65 -2.83 -14.84 -4.79
CA TRP A 65 -2.95 -15.00 -6.22
C TRP A 65 -2.06 -14.01 -6.99
N ILE A 66 -2.10 -12.72 -6.64
CA ILE A 66 -1.24 -11.70 -7.24
C ILE A 66 0.25 -12.02 -7.00
N ASN A 67 0.61 -12.45 -5.79
CA ASN A 67 1.99 -12.81 -5.48
C ASN A 67 2.44 -14.00 -6.35
N ARG A 68 1.71 -15.13 -6.32
CA ARG A 68 2.07 -16.38 -7.01
C ARG A 68 2.09 -16.24 -8.53
N TYR A 69 1.09 -15.56 -9.12
CA TYR A 69 0.89 -15.54 -10.57
C TYR A 69 1.32 -14.25 -11.26
N VAL A 70 1.57 -13.17 -10.51
CA VAL A 70 2.01 -11.89 -11.08
C VAL A 70 3.44 -11.57 -10.64
N PHE A 71 3.67 -11.32 -9.34
CA PHE A 71 4.97 -10.83 -8.87
C PHE A 71 6.07 -11.88 -8.97
N THR A 72 5.83 -13.10 -8.52
CA THR A 72 6.83 -14.18 -8.55
C THR A 72 7.32 -14.50 -9.97
N PRO A 73 6.46 -14.81 -10.97
CA PRO A 73 6.94 -15.10 -12.31
C PRO A 73 7.53 -13.86 -12.98
N PHE A 74 6.97 -12.68 -12.75
CA PHE A 74 7.47 -11.45 -13.34
C PHE A 74 8.87 -11.09 -12.82
N TYR A 75 9.08 -11.17 -11.51
CA TYR A 75 10.39 -10.97 -10.92
C TYR A 75 11.39 -12.03 -11.39
N THR A 76 11.00 -13.32 -11.41
CA THR A 76 11.85 -14.41 -11.87
C THR A 76 12.28 -14.22 -13.32
N PHE A 77 11.38 -13.76 -14.17
CA PHE A 77 11.73 -13.42 -15.56
C PHE A 77 12.75 -12.29 -15.63
N LEU A 78 12.54 -11.19 -14.91
CA LEU A 78 13.49 -10.06 -14.91
C LEU A 78 14.85 -10.43 -14.33
N SER A 79 14.89 -11.18 -13.24
CA SER A 79 16.11 -11.60 -12.58
C SER A 79 16.92 -12.68 -13.33
N SER A 80 16.35 -13.25 -14.41
CA SER A 80 17.06 -14.20 -15.27
C SER A 80 18.14 -13.54 -16.14
N PHE A 81 18.02 -12.23 -16.41
CA PHE A 81 18.94 -11.47 -17.27
C PHE A 81 19.39 -10.14 -16.65
N LEU A 82 18.81 -9.72 -15.53
CA LEU A 82 19.19 -8.50 -14.82
C LEU A 82 19.75 -8.81 -13.44
N PRO A 83 20.65 -7.97 -12.90
CA PRO A 83 21.03 -8.01 -11.49
C PRO A 83 19.79 -7.86 -10.59
N TYR A 84 19.75 -8.59 -9.49
CA TYR A 84 18.55 -8.75 -8.64
C TYR A 84 17.92 -7.43 -8.18
N GLY A 85 18.72 -6.47 -7.70
CA GLY A 85 18.22 -5.15 -7.30
C GLY A 85 17.72 -4.31 -8.49
N ILE A 86 18.39 -4.41 -9.65
CA ILE A 86 17.93 -3.76 -10.88
C ILE A 86 16.62 -4.37 -11.36
N ALA A 87 16.44 -5.68 -11.22
CA ALA A 87 15.17 -6.34 -11.51
C ALA A 87 14.03 -5.79 -10.66
N ILE A 88 14.25 -5.49 -9.35
CA ILE A 88 13.27 -4.81 -8.49
C ILE A 88 12.95 -3.41 -9.03
N VAL A 89 13.97 -2.63 -9.40
CA VAL A 89 13.79 -1.27 -9.94
C VAL A 89 12.96 -1.30 -11.22
N ILE A 90 13.31 -2.16 -12.18
CA ILE A 90 12.58 -2.29 -13.46
C ILE A 90 11.16 -2.79 -13.23
N MET A 91 10.97 -3.80 -12.37
CA MET A 91 9.65 -4.27 -11.98
C MET A 91 8.81 -3.11 -11.42
N THR A 92 9.39 -2.29 -10.55
CA THR A 92 8.71 -1.12 -9.96
C THR A 92 8.30 -0.11 -11.03
N ILE A 93 9.19 0.20 -11.98
CA ILE A 93 8.91 1.11 -13.09
C ILE A 93 7.72 0.58 -13.91
N LEU A 94 7.74 -0.67 -14.31
CA LEU A 94 6.70 -1.28 -15.13
C LEU A 94 5.34 -1.33 -14.42
N VAL A 95 5.32 -1.69 -13.13
CA VAL A 95 4.10 -1.64 -12.30
C VAL A 95 3.57 -0.21 -12.21
N ARG A 96 4.42 0.80 -11.99
CA ARG A 96 4.00 2.21 -11.93
C ARG A 96 3.51 2.75 -13.27
N LEU A 97 4.12 2.35 -14.36
CA LEU A 97 3.65 2.70 -15.70
C LEU A 97 2.28 2.07 -15.99
N ALA A 98 2.07 0.81 -15.62
CA ALA A 98 0.77 0.15 -15.75
C ALA A 98 -0.33 0.85 -14.93
N LEU A 99 0.01 1.40 -13.77
CA LEU A 99 -0.90 2.13 -12.89
C LEU A 99 -1.05 3.62 -13.26
N SER A 100 -0.22 4.15 -14.15
CA SER A 100 -0.19 5.58 -14.50
C SER A 100 -1.53 6.12 -15.00
N PRO A 101 -2.38 5.41 -15.77
CA PRO A 101 -3.69 5.92 -16.18
C PRO A 101 -4.64 6.17 -15.00
N VAL A 102 -4.57 5.33 -13.95
CA VAL A 102 -5.38 5.51 -12.73
C VAL A 102 -4.86 6.70 -11.94
N THR A 103 -3.52 6.80 -11.80
CA THR A 103 -2.85 7.91 -11.12
C THR A 103 -3.18 9.24 -11.80
N TYR A 104 -3.15 9.30 -13.13
CA TYR A 104 -3.52 10.48 -13.92
C TYR A 104 -4.96 10.94 -13.63
N LYS A 105 -5.94 10.03 -13.70
CA LYS A 105 -7.36 10.36 -13.43
C LYS A 105 -7.56 10.88 -12.01
N SER A 106 -6.89 10.28 -11.03
CA SER A 106 -6.92 10.74 -9.65
C SER A 106 -6.33 12.14 -9.50
N TYR A 107 -5.20 12.38 -10.16
CA TYR A 107 -4.53 13.68 -10.15
C TYR A 107 -5.37 14.79 -10.79
N LEU A 108 -5.99 14.51 -11.93
CA LEU A 108 -6.89 15.45 -12.60
C LEU A 108 -8.08 15.79 -11.67
N SER A 109 -8.61 14.82 -10.94
CA SER A 109 -9.67 15.07 -9.98
C SER A 109 -9.22 15.93 -8.80
N GLN A 110 -8.00 15.71 -8.28
CA GLN A 110 -7.41 16.54 -7.23
C GLN A 110 -7.16 17.97 -7.72
N ALA A 111 -6.69 18.15 -8.94
CA ALA A 111 -6.52 19.47 -9.56
C ALA A 111 -7.86 20.22 -9.67
N LYS A 112 -8.93 19.53 -10.09
CA LYS A 112 -10.30 20.11 -10.11
C LYS A 112 -10.77 20.50 -8.71
N MET A 113 -10.49 19.71 -7.69
CA MET A 113 -10.80 20.07 -6.30
C MET A 113 -10.04 21.30 -5.82
N LYS A 114 -8.77 21.46 -6.25
CA LYS A 114 -7.99 22.67 -5.94
C LYS A 114 -8.63 23.94 -6.49
N VAL A 115 -9.11 23.89 -7.73
CA VAL A 115 -9.81 25.02 -8.38
C VAL A 115 -11.10 25.40 -7.63
N LEU A 116 -11.79 24.43 -7.02
CA LEU A 116 -13.02 24.66 -6.24
C LEU A 116 -12.77 25.16 -4.81
N LYS A 117 -11.50 25.21 -4.38
CA LYS A 117 -11.14 25.59 -3.00
C LYS A 117 -11.73 26.94 -2.54
N PRO A 118 -11.68 28.05 -3.32
CA PRO A 118 -12.25 29.33 -2.88
C PRO A 118 -13.76 29.22 -2.61
N GLU A 119 -14.52 28.60 -3.51
CA GLU A 119 -15.98 28.40 -3.36
C GLU A 119 -16.32 27.56 -2.12
N ILE A 120 -15.52 26.55 -1.83
CA ILE A 120 -15.70 25.71 -0.64
C ILE A 120 -15.31 26.45 0.65
N SER A 121 -14.32 27.37 0.58
CA SER A 121 -13.96 28.22 1.71
C SER A 121 -15.10 29.16 2.10
N GLU A 122 -15.78 29.77 1.12
CA GLU A 122 -16.96 30.60 1.35
C GLU A 122 -18.09 29.82 2.02
N ILE A 123 -18.37 28.58 1.55
CA ILE A 123 -19.34 27.69 2.18
C ILE A 123 -18.94 27.35 3.61
N SER A 124 -17.65 27.12 3.84
CA SER A 124 -17.10 26.82 5.16
C SER A 124 -17.29 27.97 6.15
N GLU A 125 -17.14 29.19 5.68
CA GLU A 125 -17.37 30.39 6.48
C GLU A 125 -18.85 30.65 6.76
N LYS A 126 -19.66 30.47 5.72
CA LYS A 126 -21.13 30.69 5.81
C LYS A 126 -21.83 29.71 6.77
N TYR A 127 -21.30 28.49 6.88
CA TYR A 127 -21.92 27.43 7.70
C TYR A 127 -20.97 26.94 8.81
N LYS A 128 -20.22 27.85 9.45
CA LYS A 128 -19.28 27.53 10.54
C LYS A 128 -19.92 26.72 11.67
N ASP A 129 -21.13 27.09 12.05
CA ASP A 129 -21.84 26.53 13.19
C ASP A 129 -22.69 25.29 12.84
N ASN A 130 -22.78 24.94 11.56
CA ASN A 130 -23.56 23.79 11.10
C ASN A 130 -22.73 22.87 10.19
N ALA A 131 -22.00 21.95 10.82
CA ALA A 131 -21.11 21.01 10.12
C ALA A 131 -21.85 20.16 9.08
N MET A 132 -23.10 19.77 9.36
CA MET A 132 -23.90 18.94 8.44
C MET A 132 -24.30 19.72 7.18
N LYS A 133 -24.73 20.97 7.36
CA LYS A 133 -25.12 21.84 6.24
C LYS A 133 -23.92 22.25 5.40
N LYS A 134 -22.78 22.51 6.05
CA LYS A 134 -21.48 22.72 5.39
C LYS A 134 -21.13 21.53 4.49
N GLN A 135 -21.23 20.30 5.00
CA GLN A 135 -20.93 19.08 4.25
C GLN A 135 -21.89 18.89 3.06
N GLN A 136 -23.20 19.12 3.25
CA GLN A 136 -24.20 19.01 2.19
C GLN A 136 -23.91 20.00 1.05
N GLU A 137 -23.68 21.29 1.36
CA GLU A 137 -23.42 22.31 0.35
C GLU A 137 -22.08 22.06 -0.36
N THR A 138 -21.03 21.65 0.36
CA THR A 138 -19.75 21.24 -0.23
C THR A 138 -19.94 20.07 -1.21
N MET A 139 -20.73 19.06 -0.84
CA MET A 139 -21.02 17.92 -1.70
C MET A 139 -21.82 18.33 -2.95
N LYS A 140 -22.75 19.30 -2.84
CA LYS A 140 -23.48 19.86 -3.98
C LYS A 140 -22.53 20.56 -4.97
N VAL A 141 -21.54 21.32 -4.47
CA VAL A 141 -20.54 21.96 -5.32
C VAL A 141 -19.70 20.91 -6.07
N TYR A 142 -19.19 19.89 -5.38
CA TYR A 142 -18.46 18.81 -6.03
C TYR A 142 -19.30 18.10 -7.10
N ASN A 143 -20.55 17.80 -6.79
CA ASN A 143 -21.46 17.15 -7.72
C ASN A 143 -21.74 18.02 -8.95
N LYS A 144 -21.98 19.33 -8.77
CA LYS A 144 -22.17 20.28 -9.89
C LYS A 144 -20.92 20.38 -10.75
N ALA A 145 -19.74 20.45 -10.14
CA ALA A 145 -18.46 20.51 -10.85
C ALA A 145 -18.08 19.17 -11.52
N GLY A 146 -18.77 18.08 -11.19
CA GLY A 146 -18.45 16.77 -11.71
C GLY A 146 -17.18 16.15 -11.14
N VAL A 147 -16.85 16.49 -9.92
CA VAL A 147 -15.70 16.01 -9.19
C VAL A 147 -16.14 15.06 -8.09
N SER A 148 -15.42 13.97 -7.90
CA SER A 148 -15.67 13.05 -6.78
C SER A 148 -14.57 13.21 -5.74
N PRO A 149 -14.89 13.54 -4.48
CA PRO A 149 -13.88 13.62 -3.43
C PRO A 149 -13.19 12.27 -3.15
N MET A 150 -13.86 11.16 -3.47
CA MET A 150 -13.28 9.82 -3.33
C MET A 150 -12.26 9.46 -4.41
N SER A 151 -12.21 10.18 -5.53
CA SER A 151 -11.25 9.88 -6.60
C SER A 151 -9.79 10.08 -6.16
N GLY A 152 -9.54 10.91 -5.14
CA GLY A 152 -8.21 11.09 -4.56
C GLY A 152 -7.68 9.89 -3.78
N CYS A 153 -8.55 9.05 -3.22
CA CYS A 153 -8.14 7.85 -2.46
C CYS A 153 -8.07 6.57 -3.32
N VAL A 154 -8.52 6.60 -4.58
CA VAL A 154 -8.49 5.42 -5.48
C VAL A 154 -7.07 4.84 -5.62
N PRO A 155 -5.99 5.64 -5.83
CA PRO A 155 -4.64 5.08 -5.87
C PRO A 155 -4.24 4.38 -4.58
N ALA A 156 -4.63 4.91 -3.41
CA ALA A 156 -4.33 4.29 -2.12
C ALA A 156 -5.04 2.94 -1.96
N LEU A 157 -6.31 2.85 -2.37
CA LEU A 157 -7.07 1.59 -2.33
C LEU A 157 -6.46 0.54 -3.28
N LEU A 158 -6.02 0.96 -4.47
CA LEU A 158 -5.35 0.06 -5.42
C LEU A 158 -3.95 -0.37 -4.92
N GLN A 159 -3.31 0.47 -4.11
CA GLN A 159 -2.01 0.18 -3.51
C GLN A 159 -2.07 -0.91 -2.44
N LEU A 160 -3.20 -1.10 -1.73
CA LEU A 160 -3.31 -2.09 -0.65
C LEU A 160 -3.06 -3.54 -1.12
N PRO A 161 -3.69 -4.03 -2.21
CA PRO A 161 -3.38 -5.36 -2.74
C PRO A 161 -1.93 -5.52 -3.16
N ILE A 162 -1.35 -4.50 -3.79
CA ILE A 162 0.05 -4.51 -4.21
C ILE A 162 0.97 -4.52 -2.99
N PHE A 163 0.68 -3.68 -1.99
CA PHE A 163 1.43 -3.61 -0.76
C PHE A 163 1.50 -4.97 -0.07
N TYR A 164 0.35 -5.58 0.19
CA TYR A 164 0.30 -6.85 0.91
C TYR A 164 0.95 -7.99 0.12
N SER A 165 0.75 -8.05 -1.20
CA SER A 165 1.39 -9.06 -2.04
C SER A 165 2.91 -8.94 -2.00
N LEU A 166 3.46 -7.74 -2.11
CA LEU A 166 4.90 -7.49 -2.05
C LEU A 166 5.46 -7.67 -0.63
N PHE A 167 4.68 -7.33 0.39
CA PHE A 167 5.01 -7.59 1.79
C PHE A 167 5.26 -9.07 2.04
N MET A 168 4.47 -9.95 1.43
CA MET A 168 4.70 -11.39 1.49
C MET A 168 5.81 -11.84 0.54
N PHE A 169 5.90 -11.26 -0.67
CA PHE A 169 6.85 -11.66 -1.69
C PHE A 169 8.32 -11.51 -1.26
N PHE A 170 8.71 -10.33 -0.76
CA PHE A 170 10.13 -10.04 -0.52
C PHE A 170 10.81 -10.96 0.50
N PRO A 171 10.24 -11.26 1.68
CA PRO A 171 10.87 -12.16 2.64
C PRO A 171 10.74 -13.64 2.26
N THR A 172 9.74 -14.01 1.44
CA THR A 172 9.52 -15.42 1.07
C THR A 172 10.20 -15.83 -0.23
N SER A 173 10.62 -14.86 -1.06
CA SER A 173 11.26 -15.13 -2.33
C SER A 173 12.66 -15.72 -2.14
N PHE A 174 12.79 -17.00 -2.47
CA PHE A 174 14.09 -17.69 -2.43
C PHE A 174 15.13 -17.03 -3.36
N ALA A 175 14.66 -16.51 -4.51
CA ALA A 175 15.52 -15.84 -5.50
C ALA A 175 16.21 -14.57 -4.98
N LEU A 176 15.72 -13.99 -3.88
CA LEU A 176 16.28 -12.77 -3.27
C LEU A 176 17.27 -13.06 -2.13
N ARG A 177 17.27 -14.28 -1.59
CA ARG A 177 18.12 -14.63 -0.45
C ARG A 177 19.59 -14.49 -0.79
N GLN A 178 20.32 -13.80 0.11
CA GLN A 178 21.76 -13.55 -0.03
C GLN A 178 22.13 -12.86 -1.36
N LYS A 179 21.21 -12.07 -1.91
CA LYS A 179 21.47 -11.29 -3.12
C LYS A 179 21.69 -9.83 -2.75
N PRO A 180 22.92 -9.33 -2.91
CA PRO A 180 23.26 -7.96 -2.53
C PRO A 180 22.77 -6.94 -3.56
N PHE A 181 22.53 -5.73 -3.09
CA PHE A 181 22.32 -4.55 -3.93
C PHE A 181 22.72 -3.28 -3.20
N LEU A 182 23.63 -2.50 -3.79
CA LEU A 182 24.26 -1.32 -3.20
C LEU A 182 24.92 -1.67 -1.84
N TRP A 183 24.39 -1.16 -0.74
CA TRP A 183 24.87 -1.43 0.63
C TRP A 183 24.13 -2.58 1.33
N ALA A 184 22.99 -3.04 0.78
CA ALA A 184 22.27 -4.17 1.34
C ALA A 184 22.94 -5.48 0.91
N GLU A 185 23.28 -6.32 1.86
CA GLU A 185 23.90 -7.64 1.61
C GLU A 185 22.86 -8.69 1.22
N ASP A 186 21.62 -8.53 1.67
CA ASP A 186 20.52 -9.45 1.40
C ASP A 186 19.20 -8.69 1.17
N LEU A 187 18.63 -8.80 -0.03
CA LEU A 187 17.37 -8.15 -0.39
C LEU A 187 16.14 -8.79 0.25
N SER A 188 16.26 -10.01 0.79
CA SER A 188 15.19 -10.70 1.51
C SER A 188 15.18 -10.39 3.02
N SER A 189 16.22 -9.74 3.52
CA SER A 189 16.39 -9.31 4.92
C SER A 189 16.53 -7.80 5.00
N TYR A 190 16.62 -7.24 6.22
CA TYR A 190 16.87 -5.81 6.41
C TYR A 190 18.31 -5.43 6.05
N ASP A 191 18.53 -4.17 5.69
CA ASP A 191 19.85 -3.60 5.45
C ASP A 191 20.36 -2.91 6.72
N THR A 192 21.60 -3.17 7.12
CA THR A 192 22.22 -2.54 8.28
C THR A 192 23.36 -1.65 7.85
N ILE A 193 23.24 -0.33 8.11
CA ILE A 193 24.33 0.63 7.91
C ILE A 193 25.01 1.02 9.23
N PHE A 194 24.32 0.83 10.34
CA PHE A 194 24.80 1.16 11.67
C PHE A 194 24.11 0.29 12.72
N GLU A 195 24.88 -0.28 13.64
CA GLU A 195 24.38 -1.00 14.80
C GLU A 195 24.30 -0.10 16.02
N LEU A 196 23.19 -0.14 16.74
CA LEU A 196 22.96 0.63 17.94
C LEU A 196 23.46 -0.15 19.17
N PRO A 197 24.06 0.48 20.18
CA PRO A 197 24.49 -0.19 21.41
C PRO A 197 23.29 -0.54 22.35
N PHE A 198 22.07 -0.26 21.93
CA PHE A 198 20.84 -0.53 22.68
C PHE A 198 19.69 -0.82 21.68
N THR A 199 18.69 -1.57 22.16
CA THR A 199 17.50 -1.88 21.36
C THR A 199 16.40 -0.86 21.59
N ILE A 200 15.90 -0.25 20.52
CA ILE A 200 14.72 0.64 20.57
C ILE A 200 13.46 -0.22 20.39
N PRO A 201 12.46 -0.14 21.28
CA PRO A 201 11.22 -0.88 21.13
C PRO A 201 10.56 -0.62 19.76
N PHE A 202 10.17 -1.69 19.06
CA PHE A 202 9.57 -1.71 17.70
C PHE A 202 10.49 -1.24 16.55
N TYR A 203 11.65 -0.67 16.84
CA TYR A 203 12.61 -0.24 15.81
C TYR A 203 13.75 -1.24 15.66
N GLY A 204 14.27 -1.77 16.76
CA GLY A 204 15.40 -2.71 16.77
C GLY A 204 16.68 -2.09 17.30
N ASP A 205 17.79 -2.77 17.05
CA ASP A 205 19.15 -2.44 17.46
C ASP A 205 20.04 -2.01 16.27
N HIS A 206 19.44 -1.75 15.13
CA HIS A 206 20.16 -1.36 13.92
C HIS A 206 19.42 -0.23 13.18
N VAL A 207 20.14 0.41 12.28
CA VAL A 207 19.61 1.45 11.39
C VAL A 207 19.72 0.98 9.95
N SER A 208 18.60 0.92 9.26
CA SER A 208 18.48 0.55 7.85
C SER A 208 18.32 1.80 6.98
N LEU A 209 19.07 1.89 5.87
CA LEU A 209 19.06 3.08 5.02
C LEU A 209 17.89 3.09 4.03
N PHE A 210 17.54 1.95 3.42
CA PHE A 210 16.41 1.90 2.49
C PHE A 210 15.08 2.31 3.14
N PRO A 211 14.73 1.92 4.38
CA PRO A 211 13.56 2.43 5.09
C PRO A 211 13.58 3.93 5.31
N ILE A 212 14.74 4.51 5.62
CA ILE A 212 14.88 5.98 5.77
C ILE A 212 14.58 6.67 4.44
N LEU A 213 15.21 6.22 3.35
CA LEU A 213 14.97 6.77 2.01
C LEU A 213 13.51 6.61 1.57
N ALA A 214 12.89 5.46 1.83
CA ALA A 214 11.49 5.22 1.55
C ALA A 214 10.57 6.17 2.34
N SER A 215 10.84 6.36 3.64
CA SER A 215 10.07 7.25 4.51
C SER A 215 10.18 8.71 4.10
N VAL A 216 11.37 9.17 3.72
CA VAL A 216 11.60 10.51 3.17
C VAL A 216 10.84 10.69 1.84
N ALA A 217 10.92 9.72 0.93
CA ALA A 217 10.20 9.78 -0.33
C ALA A 217 8.66 9.78 -0.13
N ILE A 218 8.14 8.98 0.81
CA ILE A 218 6.72 8.98 1.20
C ILE A 218 6.31 10.34 1.77
N PHE A 219 7.13 10.93 2.62
CA PHE A 219 6.86 12.27 3.18
C PHE A 219 6.69 13.32 2.07
N PHE A 220 7.61 13.39 1.11
CA PHE A 220 7.50 14.34 -0.01
C PHE A 220 6.30 14.02 -0.91
N TYR A 221 6.06 12.75 -1.19
CA TYR A 221 4.86 12.31 -1.93
C TYR A 221 3.57 12.78 -1.23
N MET A 222 3.46 12.60 0.09
CA MET A 222 2.30 13.03 0.86
C MET A 222 2.13 14.54 0.91
N GLN A 223 3.21 15.29 1.04
CA GLN A 223 3.19 16.75 0.96
C GLN A 223 2.62 17.24 -0.37
N MET A 224 3.02 16.60 -1.47
CA MET A 224 2.56 16.99 -2.80
C MET A 224 1.09 16.63 -3.06
N THR A 225 0.63 15.48 -2.54
CA THR A 225 -0.74 14.98 -2.79
C THR A 225 -1.76 15.55 -1.83
N THR A 226 -1.40 15.67 -0.56
CA THR A 226 -2.38 15.83 0.52
C THR A 226 -2.40 17.24 1.09
N GLY A 227 -1.31 17.99 0.97
CA GLY A 227 -1.18 19.32 1.56
C GLY A 227 -2.25 20.34 1.13
N GLN A 228 -2.96 20.08 0.04
CA GLN A 228 -3.98 20.97 -0.49
C GLN A 228 -5.42 20.49 -0.25
N SER A 229 -5.66 19.19 -0.11
CA SER A 229 -7.00 18.60 0.00
C SER A 229 -7.50 18.47 1.44
N MET A 230 -6.59 18.31 2.39
CA MET A 230 -6.95 18.01 3.79
C MET A 230 -7.35 19.22 4.63
N GLN A 231 -7.07 20.46 4.19
CA GLN A 231 -7.53 21.64 4.91
C GLN A 231 -9.06 21.77 4.94
N MET A 232 -9.75 21.07 4.04
CA MET A 232 -11.19 21.15 3.85
C MET A 232 -12.04 20.19 4.68
N GLN A 233 -11.44 19.17 5.28
CA GLN A 233 -12.19 18.07 5.91
C GLN A 233 -11.97 17.93 7.42
N GLN A 234 -11.65 19.00 8.13
CA GLN A 234 -11.70 18.99 9.59
C GLN A 234 -13.17 18.96 10.05
N GLN A 235 -13.70 17.75 10.24
CA GLN A 235 -14.97 17.56 10.93
C GLN A 235 -14.73 17.52 12.45
N PRO A 236 -15.58 18.15 13.25
CA PRO A 236 -15.55 18.01 14.70
C PRO A 236 -15.71 16.52 15.07
N GLY A 237 -14.74 15.98 15.82
CA GLY A 237 -14.74 14.58 16.26
C GLY A 237 -13.91 13.62 15.41
N MET A 238 -13.32 14.04 14.29
CA MET A 238 -12.33 13.23 13.57
C MET A 238 -10.90 13.59 14.01
N PRO A 239 -9.98 12.59 14.03
CA PRO A 239 -8.58 12.84 14.30
C PRO A 239 -8.02 13.86 13.31
N ASN A 240 -7.08 14.67 13.78
CA ASN A 240 -6.43 15.65 12.91
C ASN A 240 -5.68 14.93 11.77
N MET A 241 -6.24 14.99 10.58
CA MET A 241 -5.73 14.30 9.40
C MET A 241 -4.29 14.73 9.05
N LYS A 242 -3.89 15.96 9.41
CA LYS A 242 -2.51 16.42 9.29
C LYS A 242 -1.57 15.62 10.20
N PHE A 243 -2.00 15.33 11.43
CA PHE A 243 -1.21 14.53 12.35
C PHE A 243 -0.98 13.11 11.82
N ILE A 244 -2.04 12.48 11.31
CA ILE A 244 -1.94 11.14 10.70
C ILE A 244 -0.98 11.17 9.49
N MET A 245 -1.04 12.22 8.68
CA MET A 245 -0.16 12.39 7.52
C MET A 245 1.31 12.47 7.92
N TYR A 246 1.66 13.25 8.96
CA TYR A 246 3.04 13.35 9.42
C TYR A 246 3.50 12.12 10.22
N LEU A 247 2.58 11.45 10.90
CA LEU A 247 2.87 10.21 11.63
C LEU A 247 3.14 9.03 10.70
N SER A 248 2.49 8.97 9.54
CA SER A 248 2.57 7.83 8.62
C SER A 248 4.00 7.51 8.13
N PRO A 249 4.84 8.45 7.67
CA PRO A 249 6.24 8.17 7.30
C PRO A 249 7.07 7.67 8.49
N VAL A 250 6.81 8.20 9.69
CA VAL A 250 7.50 7.76 10.91
C VAL A 250 7.11 6.32 11.26
N MET A 251 5.82 5.99 11.25
CA MET A 251 5.35 4.63 11.46
C MET A 251 5.92 3.67 10.42
N MET A 252 6.02 4.11 9.16
CA MET A 252 6.60 3.33 8.07
C MET A 252 8.08 3.05 8.30
N LEU A 253 8.83 4.03 8.80
CA LEU A 253 10.25 3.87 9.17
C LEU A 253 10.42 2.77 10.23
N PHE A 254 9.63 2.83 11.31
CA PHE A 254 9.69 1.84 12.39
C PHE A 254 9.33 0.43 11.89
N PHE A 255 8.30 0.33 11.06
CA PHE A 255 7.83 -0.93 10.53
C PHE A 255 8.84 -1.56 9.55
N PHE A 256 9.43 -0.77 8.67
CA PHE A 256 10.31 -1.28 7.62
C PHE A 256 11.75 -1.51 8.09
N ASN A 257 12.17 -0.91 9.21
CA ASN A 257 13.54 -1.07 9.69
C ASN A 257 13.93 -2.54 9.90
N ASN A 258 12.99 -3.36 10.37
CA ASN A 258 13.18 -4.80 10.60
C ASN A 258 12.66 -5.67 9.45
N TYR A 259 12.42 -5.10 8.27
CA TYR A 259 11.79 -5.82 7.18
C TYR A 259 12.71 -5.92 5.94
N ALA A 260 12.34 -6.81 4.98
CA ALA A 260 13.13 -7.03 3.78
C ALA A 260 13.51 -5.72 3.06
N SER A 261 14.79 -5.51 2.84
CA SER A 261 15.37 -4.32 2.19
C SER A 261 14.85 -4.14 0.76
N GLY A 262 14.56 -5.25 0.06
CA GLY A 262 13.92 -5.22 -1.26
C GLY A 262 12.55 -4.56 -1.26
N LEU A 263 11.75 -4.72 -0.19
CA LEU A 263 10.47 -4.03 -0.04
C LEU A 263 10.67 -2.53 0.13
N SER A 264 11.61 -2.12 0.98
CA SER A 264 11.94 -0.72 1.22
C SER A 264 12.50 -0.06 -0.05
N LEU A 265 13.35 -0.76 -0.80
CA LEU A 265 13.84 -0.33 -2.13
C LEU A 265 12.68 -0.12 -3.10
N TYR A 266 11.74 -1.09 -3.18
CA TYR A 266 10.55 -0.95 -4.01
C TYR A 266 9.76 0.31 -3.65
N TYR A 267 9.51 0.56 -2.34
CA TYR A 267 8.75 1.74 -1.91
C TYR A 267 9.49 3.04 -2.16
N PHE A 268 10.79 3.08 -1.95
CA PHE A 268 11.62 4.25 -2.27
C PHE A 268 11.50 4.61 -3.76
N VAL A 269 11.84 3.68 -4.64
CA VAL A 269 11.80 3.88 -6.10
C VAL A 269 10.38 4.20 -6.59
N SER A 270 9.39 3.49 -6.06
CA SER A 270 7.97 3.64 -6.37
C SER A 270 7.45 5.05 -6.05
N ASN A 271 7.81 5.61 -4.90
CA ASN A 271 7.42 6.97 -4.53
C ASN A 271 8.16 8.02 -5.37
N LEU A 272 9.45 7.82 -5.65
CA LEU A 272 10.19 8.71 -6.56
C LEU A 272 9.56 8.77 -7.95
N ILE A 273 9.25 7.60 -8.54
CA ILE A 273 8.60 7.55 -9.87
C ILE A 273 7.24 8.26 -9.81
N THR A 274 6.46 8.03 -8.75
CA THR A 274 5.16 8.69 -8.60
C THR A 274 5.32 10.20 -8.51
N ILE A 275 6.30 10.70 -7.73
CA ILE A 275 6.61 12.13 -7.64
C ILE A 275 6.96 12.68 -9.03
N PHE A 276 7.81 12.00 -9.80
CA PHE A 276 8.16 12.42 -11.16
C PHE A 276 6.96 12.44 -12.11
N ILE A 277 6.12 11.39 -12.09
CA ILE A 277 4.87 11.36 -12.88
C ILE A 277 3.97 12.53 -12.49
N MET A 278 3.84 12.82 -11.21
CA MET A 278 3.03 13.91 -10.72
C MET A 278 3.55 15.28 -11.14
N LEU A 279 4.87 15.50 -11.08
CA LEU A 279 5.50 16.72 -11.56
C LEU A 279 5.33 16.88 -13.07
N ALA A 280 5.49 15.79 -13.83
CA ALA A 280 5.26 15.80 -15.28
C ALA A 280 3.80 16.14 -15.62
N ILE A 281 2.83 15.53 -14.94
CA ILE A 281 1.40 15.83 -15.12
C ILE A 281 1.13 17.29 -14.78
N LYS A 282 1.64 17.78 -13.64
CA LYS A 282 1.41 19.15 -13.18
C LYS A 282 1.98 20.19 -14.14
N ASN A 283 3.20 19.97 -14.65
CA ASN A 283 3.92 20.98 -15.41
C ASN A 283 3.61 20.96 -16.93
N TYR A 284 3.26 19.80 -17.48
CA TYR A 284 3.13 19.62 -18.94
C TYR A 284 1.73 19.25 -19.39
N ILE A 285 0.88 18.70 -18.52
CA ILE A 285 -0.41 18.14 -18.95
C ILE A 285 -1.59 18.92 -18.39
N LEU A 286 -1.47 19.45 -17.16
CA LEU A 286 -2.53 20.21 -16.51
C LEU A 286 -2.50 21.66 -16.97
N ASP A 287 -3.60 22.07 -17.59
CA ASP A 287 -3.91 23.44 -17.94
C ASP A 287 -5.04 23.93 -17.02
N GLU A 288 -4.72 24.84 -16.12
CA GLU A 288 -5.70 25.34 -15.13
C GLU A 288 -6.89 26.04 -15.81
N ASP A 289 -6.66 26.72 -16.93
CA ASP A 289 -7.73 27.42 -17.68
C ASP A 289 -8.69 26.41 -18.31
N LYS A 290 -8.19 25.32 -18.88
CA LYS A 290 -9.02 24.23 -19.42
C LYS A 290 -9.81 23.54 -18.30
N ILE A 291 -9.21 23.36 -17.13
CA ILE A 291 -9.89 22.77 -15.96
C ILE A 291 -11.03 23.71 -15.51
N HIS A 292 -10.78 25.01 -15.44
CA HIS A 292 -11.80 26.02 -15.13
C HIS A 292 -12.96 25.97 -16.12
N ALA A 293 -12.66 25.98 -17.42
CA ALA A 293 -13.66 25.89 -18.49
C ALA A 293 -14.52 24.62 -18.37
N GLN A 294 -13.89 23.45 -18.12
CA GLN A 294 -14.60 22.18 -17.92
C GLN A 294 -15.50 22.19 -16.69
N ILE A 295 -15.06 22.81 -15.59
CA ILE A 295 -15.87 22.93 -14.38
C ILE A 295 -17.10 23.80 -14.65
N GLN A 296 -16.95 24.94 -15.32
CA GLN A 296 -18.05 25.85 -15.68
C GLN A 296 -19.04 25.17 -16.64
N GLU A 297 -18.57 24.44 -17.63
CA GLU A 297 -19.40 23.65 -18.52
C GLU A 297 -20.17 22.56 -17.77
N ASN A 298 -19.53 21.85 -16.86
CA ASN A 298 -20.16 20.82 -16.05
C ASN A 298 -21.24 21.40 -15.13
N LYS A 299 -21.04 22.61 -14.58
CA LYS A 299 -22.04 23.29 -13.74
C LYS A 299 -23.31 23.66 -14.52
N LYS A 300 -23.22 23.87 -15.84
CA LYS A 300 -24.37 24.20 -16.71
C LYS A 300 -25.17 22.96 -17.12
N LYS A 301 -24.57 21.77 -17.11
CA LYS A 301 -25.24 20.52 -17.56
C LYS A 301 -26.12 19.95 -16.44
N PRO A 302 -27.43 19.64 -16.71
CA PRO A 302 -28.24 18.90 -15.74
C PRO A 302 -27.67 17.51 -15.55
N LYS A 303 -27.22 17.16 -14.33
CA LYS A 303 -26.68 15.83 -14.02
C LYS A 303 -27.73 14.96 -13.36
N LYS A 304 -27.86 13.71 -13.84
CA LYS A 304 -28.51 12.64 -13.10
C LYS A 304 -27.61 12.25 -11.93
N GLU A 305 -28.16 12.31 -10.72
CA GLU A 305 -27.47 11.82 -9.52
C GLU A 305 -27.07 10.35 -9.69
N ASN A 306 -25.82 10.02 -9.36
CA ASN A 306 -25.36 8.65 -9.37
C ASN A 306 -25.97 7.87 -8.20
N LYS A 307 -26.22 6.55 -8.33
CA LYS A 307 -26.83 5.70 -7.27
C LYS A 307 -26.15 5.86 -5.89
N PHE A 308 -24.81 6.00 -5.89
CA PHE A 308 -24.04 6.23 -4.66
C PHE A 308 -24.33 7.60 -4.03
N GLN A 309 -24.39 8.65 -4.84
CA GLN A 309 -24.69 10.02 -4.39
C GLN A 309 -26.09 10.12 -3.79
N ARG A 310 -27.06 9.46 -4.42
CA ARG A 310 -28.43 9.38 -3.92
C ARG A 310 -28.48 8.67 -2.57
N LYS A 311 -27.80 7.51 -2.44
CA LYS A 311 -27.77 6.76 -1.19
C LYS A 311 -27.08 7.52 -0.05
N MET A 312 -26.03 8.28 -0.37
CA MET A 312 -25.33 9.14 0.61
C MET A 312 -26.20 10.30 1.07
N ARG A 313 -26.97 10.92 0.16
CA ARG A 313 -27.96 11.96 0.51
C ARG A 313 -29.05 11.40 1.40
N GLU A 314 -29.64 10.26 1.04
CA GLU A 314 -30.68 9.58 1.85
C GLU A 314 -30.17 9.26 3.27
N MET A 315 -28.93 8.78 3.41
CA MET A 315 -28.33 8.56 4.74
C MET A 315 -28.12 9.85 5.54
N MET A 316 -27.73 10.94 4.88
CA MET A 316 -27.58 12.24 5.55
C MET A 316 -28.93 12.83 5.97
N GLU A 317 -29.96 12.72 5.15
CA GLU A 317 -31.32 13.15 5.46
C GLU A 317 -31.90 12.37 6.65
N GLN A 318 -31.70 11.05 6.68
CA GLN A 318 -32.08 10.20 7.83
C GLN A 318 -31.35 10.58 9.12
N ALA A 319 -30.04 10.86 9.03
CA ALA A 319 -29.26 11.31 10.19
C ALA A 319 -29.71 12.70 10.70
N GLU A 320 -30.20 13.57 9.81
CA GLU A 320 -30.76 14.89 10.18
C GLU A 320 -32.13 14.76 10.85
N GLU A 321 -32.99 13.87 10.37
CA GLU A 321 -34.27 13.54 10.97
C GLU A 321 -34.12 12.92 12.37
N GLN A 322 -33.20 11.99 12.54
CA GLN A 322 -32.92 11.40 13.86
C GLN A 322 -32.39 12.43 14.86
N LYS A 323 -31.58 13.41 14.44
CA LYS A 323 -31.15 14.50 15.32
C LYS A 323 -32.28 15.47 15.67
N LYS A 324 -33.25 15.67 14.81
CA LYS A 324 -34.43 16.50 15.10
C LYS A 324 -35.43 15.79 16.01
N SER A 325 -35.58 14.47 15.86
CA SER A 325 -36.47 13.65 16.71
C SER A 325 -35.91 13.39 18.11
N GLY A 326 -34.57 13.31 18.26
CA GLY A 326 -33.91 13.14 19.57
C GLY A 326 -33.77 14.42 20.41
N LYS A 327 -34.28 15.56 19.92
CA LYS A 327 -34.35 16.86 20.63
C LYS A 327 -35.76 17.23 21.12
N ARG A 328 -36.69 16.29 21.12
CA ARG A 328 -37.99 16.41 21.78
C ARG A 328 -38.06 15.65 23.09
#